data_220805627338a9f3520c899feb183dc8
#
_entry.id   220805627338a9f3520c899feb183dc8
#
_cell.length_a   1.000
_cell.length_b   1.000
_cell.length_c   1.000
_cell.angle_alpha   90.00
_cell.angle_beta   90.00
_cell.angle_gamma   90.00
#
_symmetry.space_group_name_H-M   'P 1'
#
loop_
_entity.id
_entity.type
_entity.pdbx_description
1 polymer ?
#
loop_
_entity_poly.entity_id
_entity_poly.type
_entity_poly.pdbx_seq_one_letter_code
_entity_poly.pdbx_strand_id
1 'polypeptide(L)'
;DRYALRIAPALKWVVRLLSPLSAGLRLLASQMIRPNPSAEPDREEELRGLIELQGDDGNADDRERKAMLSSILDLNELSVDQIMTHRGAVSMINADDHIDDILRNVLGSPHTRHPVFSGKPDNIIGVLHVKDLLRALGEVEKNGKILLLPKSVQNIASDVYFIPETTLLFDQLQAFRARREHFA
;
A
#
# COMPACT_ATOMS: atom_id res chain seq x y z
N ASP A 1 -13.96 17.72 -51.29
CA ASP A 1 -12.58 18.27 -51.25
C ASP A 1 -12.35 19.60 -51.93
N ARG A 2 -13.23 20.06 -52.85
CA ARG A 2 -13.08 21.35 -53.52
C ARG A 2 -13.37 22.57 -52.62
N TYR A 3 -14.13 22.41 -51.56
CA TYR A 3 -14.45 23.48 -50.59
C TYR A 3 -13.29 23.73 -49.63
N ALA A 4 -12.52 22.69 -49.25
CA ALA A 4 -11.37 22.83 -48.39
C ALA A 4 -10.25 23.70 -48.98
N LEU A 5 -10.01 23.62 -50.29
CA LEU A 5 -9.01 24.40 -51.00
C LEU A 5 -9.37 25.88 -51.15
N ARG A 6 -10.66 26.25 -51.13
CA ARG A 6 -11.11 27.65 -51.19
C ARG A 6 -11.12 28.33 -49.82
N ILE A 7 -11.29 27.57 -48.74
CA ILE A 7 -11.35 28.09 -47.36
C ILE A 7 -9.94 28.19 -46.76
N ALA A 8 -9.00 27.36 -47.21
CA ALA A 8 -7.63 27.31 -46.71
C ALA A 8 -6.88 28.66 -46.70
N PRO A 9 -6.95 29.55 -47.74
CA PRO A 9 -6.27 30.83 -47.72
C PRO A 9 -6.87 31.80 -46.72
N ALA A 10 -8.22 31.79 -46.54
CA ALA A 10 -8.90 32.63 -45.56
C ALA A 10 -8.55 32.19 -44.12
N LEU A 11 -8.50 30.89 -43.88
CA LEU A 11 -8.09 30.36 -42.58
C LEU A 11 -6.63 30.72 -42.24
N LYS A 12 -5.73 30.65 -43.20
CA LYS A 12 -4.33 31.06 -42.99
C LYS A 12 -4.21 32.54 -42.59
N TRP A 13 -5.06 33.37 -43.13
CA TRP A 13 -5.05 34.81 -42.83
C TRP A 13 -5.58 35.09 -41.41
N VAL A 14 -6.63 34.36 -40.98
CA VAL A 14 -7.17 34.43 -39.62
C VAL A 14 -6.14 33.90 -38.59
N VAL A 15 -5.50 32.78 -38.86
CA VAL A 15 -4.46 32.24 -37.99
C VAL A 15 -3.27 33.19 -37.87
N ARG A 16 -2.88 33.85 -38.98
CA ARG A 16 -1.76 34.80 -38.99
C ARG A 16 -2.10 36.09 -38.25
N LEU A 17 -3.36 36.51 -38.26
CA LEU A 17 -3.84 37.66 -37.50
C LEU A 17 -3.97 37.39 -36.00
N LEU A 18 -4.37 36.16 -35.64
CA LEU A 18 -4.49 35.72 -34.23
C LEU A 18 -3.14 35.28 -33.62
N SER A 19 -2.14 34.96 -34.44
CA SER A 19 -0.82 34.52 -33.99
C SER A 19 -0.13 35.51 -33.03
N PRO A 20 -0.07 36.83 -33.31
CA PRO A 20 0.55 37.78 -32.38
C PRO A 20 -0.23 37.93 -31.08
N LEU A 21 -1.56 37.75 -31.11
CA LEU A 21 -2.40 37.84 -29.93
C LEU A 21 -2.14 36.62 -29.00
N SER A 22 -2.02 35.42 -29.56
CA SER A 22 -1.68 34.20 -28.80
C SER A 22 -0.25 34.25 -28.27
N ALA A 23 0.70 34.82 -28.98
CA ALA A 23 2.07 35.06 -28.51
C ALA A 23 2.11 36.05 -27.35
N GLY A 24 1.33 37.14 -27.43
CA GLY A 24 1.20 38.14 -26.36
C GLY A 24 0.57 37.53 -25.07
N LEU A 25 -0.47 36.71 -25.24
CA LEU A 25 -1.08 35.99 -24.10
C LEU A 25 -0.12 34.98 -23.45
N ARG A 26 0.68 34.26 -24.26
CA ARG A 26 1.71 33.35 -23.75
C ARG A 26 2.80 34.08 -22.98
N LEU A 27 3.24 35.25 -23.45
CA LEU A 27 4.21 36.10 -22.75
C LEU A 27 3.64 36.62 -21.42
N LEU A 28 2.38 37.05 -21.39
CA LEU A 28 1.71 37.48 -20.17
C LEU A 28 1.52 36.33 -19.20
N ALA A 29 1.09 35.17 -19.68
CA ALA A 29 0.95 33.96 -18.85
C ALA A 29 2.30 33.48 -18.28
N SER A 30 3.38 33.52 -19.09
CA SER A 30 4.72 33.13 -18.61
C SER A 30 5.31 34.13 -17.61
N GLN A 31 4.84 35.38 -17.60
CA GLN A 31 5.25 36.39 -16.64
C GLN A 31 4.48 36.28 -15.30
N MET A 32 3.23 35.81 -15.36
CA MET A 32 2.40 35.58 -14.18
C MET A 32 2.68 34.20 -13.53
N ILE A 33 2.95 33.20 -14.35
CA ILE A 33 3.35 31.88 -13.90
C ILE A 33 4.89 31.91 -13.84
N ARG A 34 5.46 32.29 -12.68
CA ARG A 34 6.86 32.00 -12.42
C ARG A 34 7.01 30.49 -12.46
N PRO A 35 7.74 29.91 -13.42
CA PRO A 35 8.05 28.48 -13.35
C PRO A 35 8.86 28.30 -12.06
N ASN A 36 8.26 27.66 -11.08
CA ASN A 36 8.97 27.22 -9.92
C ASN A 36 9.93 26.11 -10.41
N PRO A 37 11.25 26.33 -10.49
CA PRO A 37 12.18 25.36 -11.05
C PRO A 37 12.30 24.10 -10.19
N SER A 38 11.66 24.07 -9.03
CA SER A 38 11.52 22.92 -8.14
C SER A 38 10.16 22.23 -8.22
N ALA A 39 9.21 22.73 -9.01
CA ALA A 39 8.06 21.94 -9.39
C ALA A 39 8.52 21.06 -10.57
N GLU A 40 9.12 19.93 -10.28
CA GLU A 40 9.01 18.80 -11.20
C GLU A 40 7.50 18.68 -11.48
N PRO A 41 7.07 18.74 -12.77
CA PRO A 41 5.66 18.49 -13.06
C PRO A 41 5.35 17.15 -12.44
N ASP A 42 4.33 17.15 -11.57
CA ASP A 42 3.99 15.98 -10.80
C ASP A 42 3.65 14.90 -11.83
N ARG A 43 4.63 14.06 -12.14
CA ARG A 43 4.51 13.02 -13.19
C ARG A 43 3.31 12.14 -12.90
N GLU A 44 2.92 12.10 -11.64
CA GLU A 44 1.74 11.37 -11.18
C GLU A 44 0.45 12.07 -11.60
N GLU A 45 0.37 13.39 -11.47
CA GLU A 45 -0.79 14.16 -11.97
C GLU A 45 -0.91 14.09 -13.50
N GLU A 46 0.22 14.13 -14.21
CA GLU A 46 0.24 13.97 -15.67
C GLU A 46 -0.22 12.56 -16.08
N LEU A 47 0.25 11.52 -15.38
CA LEU A 47 -0.19 10.14 -15.59
C LEU A 47 -1.66 9.95 -15.25
N ARG A 48 -2.16 10.54 -14.15
CA ARG A 48 -3.60 10.55 -13.82
C ARG A 48 -4.41 11.19 -14.93
N GLY A 49 -3.98 12.35 -15.40
CA GLY A 49 -4.63 13.04 -16.53
C GLY A 49 -4.65 12.22 -17.81
N LEU A 50 -3.57 11.49 -18.13
CA LEU A 50 -3.52 10.59 -19.28
C LEU A 50 -4.45 9.38 -19.12
N ILE A 51 -4.54 8.81 -17.92
CA ILE A 51 -5.45 7.71 -17.60
C ILE A 51 -6.91 8.18 -17.70
N GLU A 52 -7.20 9.39 -17.24
CA GLU A 52 -8.54 9.97 -17.34
C GLU A 52 -8.96 10.31 -18.78
N LEU A 53 -8.00 10.82 -19.58
CA LEU A 53 -8.21 11.18 -20.98
C LEU A 53 -8.33 9.95 -21.91
N GLN A 54 -7.85 8.79 -21.50
CA GLN A 54 -8.04 7.56 -22.24
C GLN A 54 -9.51 7.17 -22.17
N GLY A 55 -10.21 7.48 -23.26
CA GLY A 55 -11.64 7.61 -23.37
C GLY A 55 -12.44 6.46 -22.75
N ASP A 56 -13.61 6.82 -22.29
CA ASP A 56 -14.65 5.91 -21.83
C ASP A 56 -15.26 5.19 -23.06
N ASP A 57 -14.49 4.28 -23.67
CA ASP A 57 -14.92 3.46 -24.81
C ASP A 57 -16.00 2.42 -24.41
N GLY A 58 -16.61 2.60 -23.22
CA GLY A 58 -17.78 1.86 -22.78
C GLY A 58 -17.52 0.39 -22.43
N ASN A 59 -16.28 -0.10 -22.56
CA ASN A 59 -15.93 -1.48 -22.28
C ASN A 59 -15.69 -1.67 -20.78
N ALA A 60 -16.34 -2.67 -20.17
CA ALA A 60 -16.19 -2.96 -18.74
C ALA A 60 -14.73 -3.26 -18.36
N ASP A 61 -13.98 -3.95 -19.24
CA ASP A 61 -12.57 -4.28 -19.06
C ASP A 61 -11.68 -3.03 -18.98
N ASP A 62 -11.99 -1.99 -19.74
CA ASP A 62 -11.19 -0.76 -19.74
C ASP A 62 -11.44 0.08 -18.48
N ARG A 63 -12.66 0.06 -17.95
CA ARG A 63 -12.99 0.67 -16.65
C ARG A 63 -12.28 -0.02 -15.50
N GLU A 64 -12.24 -1.36 -15.51
CA GLU A 64 -11.54 -2.14 -14.49
C GLU A 64 -10.03 -1.88 -14.53
N ARG A 65 -9.41 -1.85 -15.72
CA ARG A 65 -8.00 -1.49 -15.90
C ARG A 65 -7.70 -0.08 -15.42
N LYS A 66 -8.54 0.89 -15.75
CA LYS A 66 -8.41 2.27 -15.31
C LYS A 66 -8.48 2.38 -13.79
N ALA A 67 -9.46 1.72 -13.16
CA ALA A 67 -9.59 1.67 -11.70
C ALA A 67 -8.35 1.05 -11.04
N MET A 68 -7.81 -0.01 -11.63
CA MET A 68 -6.61 -0.68 -11.14
C MET A 68 -5.37 0.22 -11.24
N LEU A 69 -5.18 0.92 -12.36
CA LEU A 69 -4.07 1.87 -12.54
C LEU A 69 -4.17 3.05 -11.56
N SER A 70 -5.36 3.61 -11.38
CA SER A 70 -5.59 4.67 -10.39
C SER A 70 -5.28 4.19 -8.98
N SER A 71 -5.71 2.98 -8.60
CA SER A 71 -5.43 2.41 -7.28
C SER A 71 -3.94 2.20 -7.03
N ILE A 72 -3.15 1.90 -8.07
CA ILE A 72 -1.69 1.79 -7.95
C ILE A 72 -1.05 3.16 -7.66
N LEU A 73 -1.53 4.23 -8.31
CA LEU A 73 -1.06 5.58 -8.03
C LEU A 73 -1.42 6.02 -6.61
N ASP A 74 -2.62 5.66 -6.14
CA ASP A 74 -3.07 5.99 -4.79
C ASP A 74 -2.19 5.33 -3.70
N LEU A 75 -1.54 4.19 -3.98
CA LEU A 75 -0.61 3.55 -3.03
C LEU A 75 0.59 4.42 -2.64
N ASN A 76 0.99 5.35 -3.49
CA ASN A 76 2.08 6.27 -3.20
C ASN A 76 1.70 7.35 -2.18
N GLU A 77 0.40 7.64 -2.05
CA GLU A 77 -0.11 8.67 -1.14
C GLU A 77 -0.60 8.09 0.20
N LEU A 78 -0.90 6.79 0.23
CA LEU A 78 -1.43 6.12 1.41
C LEU A 78 -0.30 5.72 2.37
N SER A 79 -0.52 5.90 3.66
CA SER A 79 0.37 5.45 4.72
C SER A 79 -0.18 4.23 5.46
N VAL A 80 0.67 3.55 6.20
CA VAL A 80 0.34 2.31 6.92
C VAL A 80 -0.78 2.51 7.91
N ASP A 81 -0.86 3.66 8.62
CA ASP A 81 -1.91 3.98 9.59
C ASP A 81 -3.33 3.91 9.00
N GLN A 82 -3.47 4.15 7.69
CA GLN A 82 -4.77 4.14 7.02
C GLN A 82 -5.34 2.74 6.78
N ILE A 83 -4.46 1.72 6.77
CA ILE A 83 -4.86 0.32 6.49
C ILE A 83 -4.55 -0.65 7.63
N MET A 84 -3.72 -0.25 8.60
CA MET A 84 -3.33 -1.14 9.69
C MET A 84 -4.53 -1.51 10.57
N THR A 85 -4.47 -2.68 11.17
CA THR A 85 -5.38 -3.03 12.25
C THR A 85 -4.93 -2.31 13.52
N HIS A 86 -5.80 -1.47 14.09
CA HIS A 86 -5.49 -0.79 15.34
C HIS A 86 -5.16 -1.79 16.43
N ARG A 87 -4.10 -1.53 17.22
CA ARG A 87 -3.57 -2.44 18.25
C ARG A 87 -4.61 -3.00 19.23
N GLY A 88 -5.65 -2.22 19.55
CA GLY A 88 -6.73 -2.65 20.42
C GLY A 88 -7.64 -3.72 19.83
N ALA A 89 -7.59 -3.93 18.49
CA ALA A 89 -8.33 -4.95 17.78
C ALA A 89 -7.46 -6.17 17.39
N VAL A 90 -6.14 -6.10 17.63
CA VAL A 90 -5.22 -7.20 17.32
C VAL A 90 -5.33 -8.29 18.38
N SER A 91 -5.57 -9.53 17.94
CA SER A 91 -5.54 -10.70 18.83
C SER A 91 -4.10 -11.06 19.19
N MET A 92 -3.68 -10.72 20.41
CA MET A 92 -2.33 -10.97 20.92
C MET A 92 -2.32 -12.11 21.93
N ILE A 93 -1.16 -12.74 22.13
CA ILE A 93 -0.94 -13.83 23.08
C ILE A 93 0.05 -13.36 24.14
N ASN A 94 -0.29 -13.59 25.41
CA ASN A 94 0.65 -13.39 26.49
C ASN A 94 1.54 -14.64 26.64
N ALA A 95 2.85 -14.47 26.51
CA ALA A 95 3.81 -15.57 26.63
C ALA A 95 3.88 -16.16 28.05
N ASP A 96 3.40 -15.43 29.04
CA ASP A 96 3.42 -15.81 30.44
C ASP A 96 2.16 -16.63 30.87
N ASP A 97 1.16 -16.74 29.97
CA ASP A 97 -0.05 -17.50 30.21
C ASP A 97 0.20 -19.03 30.18
N HIS A 98 -0.71 -19.76 30.79
CA HIS A 98 -0.66 -21.22 30.72
C HIS A 98 -0.94 -21.71 29.29
N ILE A 99 -0.25 -22.79 28.88
CA ILE A 99 -0.34 -23.31 27.51
C ILE A 99 -1.77 -23.64 27.07
N ASP A 100 -2.62 -24.11 27.96
CA ASP A 100 -4.02 -24.42 27.66
C ASP A 100 -4.83 -23.17 27.32
N ASP A 101 -4.51 -22.05 27.96
CA ASP A 101 -5.15 -20.76 27.68
C ASP A 101 -4.66 -20.19 26.34
N ILE A 102 -3.37 -20.29 26.07
CA ILE A 102 -2.77 -19.93 24.77
C ILE A 102 -3.41 -20.75 23.66
N LEU A 103 -3.53 -22.06 23.82
CA LEU A 103 -4.17 -22.94 22.84
C LEU A 103 -5.64 -22.57 22.62
N ARG A 104 -6.38 -22.31 23.70
CA ARG A 104 -7.78 -21.91 23.59
C ARG A 104 -7.93 -20.61 22.83
N ASN A 105 -7.08 -19.61 23.10
CA ASN A 105 -7.07 -18.33 22.41
C ASN A 105 -6.72 -18.48 20.92
N VAL A 106 -5.69 -19.26 20.60
CA VAL A 106 -5.25 -19.50 19.22
C VAL A 106 -6.31 -20.26 18.43
N LEU A 107 -6.89 -21.32 18.99
CA LEU A 107 -7.91 -22.14 18.32
C LEU A 107 -9.26 -21.39 18.17
N GLY A 108 -9.55 -20.45 19.06
CA GLY A 108 -10.74 -19.58 18.98
C GLY A 108 -10.57 -18.40 18.04
N SER A 109 -9.37 -18.10 17.57
CA SER A 109 -9.07 -16.98 16.69
C SER A 109 -9.19 -17.36 15.21
N PRO A 110 -9.71 -16.47 14.34
CA PRO A 110 -9.70 -16.68 12.89
C PRO A 110 -8.32 -16.45 12.28
N HIS A 111 -7.36 -15.94 13.05
CA HIS A 111 -6.04 -15.55 12.57
C HIS A 111 -5.02 -16.67 12.72
N THR A 112 -4.05 -16.71 11.81
CA THR A 112 -2.96 -17.72 11.80
C THR A 112 -1.65 -17.21 12.39
N ARG A 113 -1.55 -15.87 12.61
CA ARG A 113 -0.40 -15.23 13.23
C ARG A 113 -0.87 -14.34 14.35
N HIS A 114 -0.17 -14.41 15.47
CA HIS A 114 -0.49 -13.65 16.67
C HIS A 114 0.78 -12.99 17.21
N PRO A 115 0.79 -11.67 17.42
CA PRO A 115 1.83 -11.03 18.19
C PRO A 115 1.88 -11.62 19.59
N VAL A 116 3.08 -11.83 20.10
CA VAL A 116 3.33 -12.36 21.43
C VAL A 116 3.95 -11.26 22.28
N PHE A 117 3.38 -11.02 23.45
CA PHE A 117 3.92 -10.08 24.41
C PHE A 117 4.28 -10.78 25.72
N SER A 118 5.12 -10.15 26.54
CA SER A 118 5.46 -10.63 27.89
C SER A 118 5.31 -9.51 28.90
N GLY A 119 4.59 -9.75 29.97
CA GLY A 119 4.30 -8.84 31.07
C GLY A 119 3.32 -7.74 30.68
N LYS A 120 3.69 -6.81 29.81
CA LYS A 120 2.83 -5.71 29.34
C LYS A 120 2.48 -5.88 27.86
N PRO A 121 1.23 -5.56 27.44
CA PRO A 121 0.81 -5.69 26.04
C PRO A 121 1.68 -4.90 25.04
N ASP A 122 2.37 -3.86 25.51
CA ASP A 122 3.28 -3.05 24.67
C ASP A 122 4.65 -3.71 24.45
N ASN A 123 4.99 -4.73 25.25
CA ASN A 123 6.25 -5.44 25.15
C ASN A 123 6.11 -6.63 24.21
N ILE A 124 6.01 -6.37 22.93
CA ILE A 124 5.94 -7.42 21.90
C ILE A 124 7.32 -8.04 21.73
N ILE A 125 7.39 -9.37 21.91
CA ILE A 125 8.63 -10.15 21.90
C ILE A 125 8.76 -11.06 20.67
N GLY A 126 7.68 -11.25 19.89
CA GLY A 126 7.70 -12.11 18.72
C GLY A 126 6.34 -12.19 18.04
N VAL A 127 6.29 -12.97 16.95
CA VAL A 127 5.06 -13.34 16.25
C VAL A 127 4.95 -14.87 16.23
N LEU A 128 3.88 -15.40 16.81
CA LEU A 128 3.60 -16.82 16.82
C LEU A 128 2.77 -17.21 15.59
N HIS A 129 3.29 -18.14 14.80
CA HIS A 129 2.50 -18.80 13.77
C HIS A 129 1.84 -20.06 14.33
N VAL A 130 0.51 -20.18 14.20
CA VAL A 130 -0.29 -21.32 14.69
C VAL A 130 0.28 -22.66 14.25
N LYS A 131 0.75 -22.76 13.00
CA LYS A 131 1.36 -23.99 12.47
C LYS A 131 2.61 -24.42 13.23
N ASP A 132 3.43 -23.46 13.68
CA ASP A 132 4.66 -23.76 14.39
C ASP A 132 4.38 -24.18 15.83
N LEU A 133 3.36 -23.57 16.45
CA LEU A 133 2.84 -24.02 17.74
C LEU A 133 2.33 -25.46 17.66
N LEU A 134 1.51 -25.80 16.67
CA LEU A 134 0.98 -27.15 16.49
C LEU A 134 2.09 -28.17 16.19
N ARG A 135 3.11 -27.78 15.44
CA ARG A 135 4.28 -28.64 15.19
C ARG A 135 5.03 -28.93 16.47
N ALA A 136 5.29 -27.93 17.30
CA ALA A 136 5.97 -28.10 18.58
C ALA A 136 5.18 -28.97 19.53
N LEU A 137 3.85 -28.84 19.54
CA LEU A 137 2.97 -29.76 20.32
C LEU A 137 3.06 -31.22 19.84
N GLY A 138 3.04 -31.46 18.53
CA GLY A 138 3.14 -32.80 17.94
C GLY A 138 4.48 -33.49 18.23
N GLU A 139 5.57 -32.74 18.36
CA GLU A 139 6.88 -33.26 18.76
C GLU A 139 6.91 -33.69 20.22
N VAL A 140 6.20 -32.98 21.09
CA VAL A 140 6.09 -33.28 22.51
C VAL A 140 5.22 -34.53 22.75
N GLU A 141 4.14 -34.69 22.00
CA GLU A 141 3.25 -35.84 22.10
C GLU A 141 3.98 -37.17 21.82
N LYS A 142 4.94 -37.18 20.89
CA LYS A 142 5.80 -38.35 20.61
C LYS A 142 6.65 -38.76 21.80
N ASN A 143 6.95 -37.87 22.72
CA ASN A 143 7.78 -38.10 23.90
C ASN A 143 6.97 -38.31 25.21
N GLY A 144 5.62 -38.32 25.13
CA GLY A 144 4.74 -38.69 26.23
C GLY A 144 4.61 -37.68 27.37
N LYS A 145 5.08 -36.46 27.22
CA LYS A 145 4.88 -35.38 28.19
C LYS A 145 4.65 -34.06 27.46
N ILE A 146 3.44 -33.52 27.54
CA ILE A 146 3.14 -32.13 27.16
C ILE A 146 3.72 -31.22 28.24
N LEU A 147 4.99 -30.87 28.10
CA LEU A 147 5.68 -29.89 28.92
C LEU A 147 6.14 -28.70 28.03
N LEU A 148 5.17 -28.06 27.36
CA LEU A 148 5.42 -26.72 26.85
C LEU A 148 5.36 -25.78 28.06
N LEU A 149 6.54 -25.46 28.59
CA LEU A 149 6.70 -24.38 29.56
C LEU A 149 6.41 -23.05 28.84
N PRO A 150 5.93 -22.01 29.51
CA PRO A 150 5.70 -20.67 28.90
C PRO A 150 6.89 -20.17 28.08
N LYS A 151 8.11 -20.44 28.51
CA LYS A 151 9.35 -20.15 27.77
C LYS A 151 9.44 -20.81 26.39
N SER A 152 8.65 -21.86 26.14
CA SER A 152 8.63 -22.55 24.85
C SER A 152 7.94 -21.73 23.76
N VAL A 153 6.93 -20.93 24.10
CA VAL A 153 6.24 -20.05 23.13
C VAL A 153 7.17 -18.95 22.64
N GLN A 154 8.01 -18.40 23.51
CA GLN A 154 9.02 -17.41 23.13
C GLN A 154 10.06 -17.99 22.15
N ASN A 155 10.42 -19.28 22.31
CA ASN A 155 11.38 -19.95 21.44
C ASN A 155 10.79 -20.34 20.07
N ILE A 156 9.45 -20.43 19.97
CA ILE A 156 8.73 -20.78 18.74
C ILE A 156 8.40 -19.51 17.95
N ALA A 157 8.21 -18.39 18.62
CA ALA A 157 7.88 -17.10 17.99
C ALA A 157 9.03 -16.63 17.10
N SER A 158 8.69 -16.14 15.92
CA SER A 158 9.62 -15.47 15.01
C SER A 158 9.88 -14.04 15.46
N ASP A 159 10.97 -13.46 14.96
CA ASP A 159 11.32 -12.08 15.22
C ASP A 159 10.22 -11.12 14.72
N VAL A 160 10.12 -9.97 15.38
CA VAL A 160 9.15 -8.93 15.05
C VAL A 160 9.75 -7.97 14.04
N TYR A 161 8.99 -7.67 13.00
CA TYR A 161 9.31 -6.59 12.08
C TYR A 161 8.44 -5.37 12.43
N PHE A 162 9.06 -4.33 12.99
CA PHE A 162 8.39 -3.09 13.32
C PHE A 162 8.52 -2.09 12.18
N ILE A 163 7.43 -1.42 11.86
CA ILE A 163 7.39 -0.33 10.88
C ILE A 163 6.71 0.90 11.49
N PRO A 164 7.17 2.12 11.15
CA PRO A 164 6.44 3.34 11.51
C PRO A 164 5.08 3.40 10.82
N GLU A 165 4.06 3.87 11.53
CA GLU A 165 2.71 4.06 10.98
C GLU A 165 2.67 5.06 9.81
N THR A 166 3.63 6.00 9.77
CA THR A 166 3.78 7.02 8.72
C THR A 166 4.47 6.50 7.46
N THR A 167 4.86 5.23 7.41
CA THR A 167 5.51 4.63 6.23
C THR A 167 4.52 4.55 5.09
N LEU A 168 4.94 4.95 3.87
CA LEU A 168 4.11 4.85 2.69
C LEU A 168 3.87 3.38 2.30
N LEU A 169 2.65 3.07 1.87
CA LEU A 169 2.27 1.69 1.54
C LEU A 169 3.10 1.10 0.41
N PHE A 170 3.43 1.91 -0.59
CA PHE A 170 4.25 1.46 -1.71
C PHE A 170 5.65 1.04 -1.25
N ASP A 171 6.29 1.83 -0.39
CA ASP A 171 7.61 1.52 0.16
C ASP A 171 7.56 0.27 1.03
N GLN A 172 6.49 0.14 1.84
CA GLN A 172 6.31 -1.04 2.68
C GLN A 172 6.06 -2.31 1.86
N LEU A 173 5.32 -2.21 0.77
CA LEU A 173 5.11 -3.34 -0.15
C LEU A 173 6.42 -3.79 -0.79
N GLN A 174 7.28 -2.85 -1.20
CA GLN A 174 8.61 -3.16 -1.71
C GLN A 174 9.49 -3.82 -0.63
N ALA A 175 9.45 -3.32 0.61
CA ALA A 175 10.19 -3.89 1.72
C ALA A 175 9.74 -5.34 2.02
N PHE A 176 8.45 -5.62 2.02
CA PHE A 176 7.92 -6.98 2.17
C PHE A 176 8.41 -7.92 1.07
N ARG A 177 8.39 -7.47 -0.19
CA ARG A 177 8.90 -8.25 -1.32
C ARG A 177 10.40 -8.54 -1.20
N ALA A 178 11.19 -7.54 -0.81
CA ALA A 178 12.64 -7.69 -0.64
C ALA A 178 12.99 -8.63 0.51
N ARG A 179 12.26 -8.57 1.62
CA ARG A 179 12.44 -9.41 2.81
C ARG A 179 11.77 -10.77 2.71
N ARG A 180 10.91 -10.97 1.73
CA ARG A 180 10.01 -12.14 1.60
C ARG A 180 9.10 -12.31 2.82
N GLU A 181 8.75 -11.22 3.45
CA GLU A 181 7.79 -11.13 4.54
C GLU A 181 6.46 -10.55 4.04
N HIS A 182 5.41 -10.74 4.78
CA HIS A 182 4.05 -10.27 4.45
C HIS A 182 3.24 -9.97 5.72
N PHE A 183 3.93 -9.72 6.83
CA PHE A 183 3.34 -9.37 8.11
C PHE A 183 4.32 -8.47 8.89
N ALA A 184 3.77 -7.40 9.50
CA ALA A 184 4.50 -6.48 10.38
C ALA A 184 3.56 -5.94 11.46
#